data_7df8c10807a5c4c1c41cd01ba4ce3d1a
#
_entry.id   7df8c10807a5c4c1c41cd01ba4ce3d1a
#
_cell.length_a   1.000
_cell.length_b   1.000
_cell.length_c   1.000
_cell.angle_alpha   90.00
_cell.angle_beta   90.00
_cell.angle_gamma   90.00
#
_symmetry.space_group_name_H-M   'P 1'
#
loop_
_entity.id
_entity.type
_entity.pdbx_description
1 polymer ?
#
loop_
_entity_poly.entity_id
_entity_poly.type
_entity_poly.pdbx_seq_one_letter_code
_entity_poly.pdbx_strand_id
1 'polypeptide(L)'
;MDSTYILLQHYWWFLVSLLGALLVFLLFVQGGQSLLFTIGKTELQQKMLLNSTGRKWEFTFTTLVTFGGAFFASFPLFYSTSFGGAYWVWMLILACFVLQAVSYEYQSKKGNLLGKKTYQVFLLLNGILGPILLGTAVGTFFSGAEFVVNKGQLTDVAMPVISTWATPWHGLEAAFVFWNVCLGRAVFFLARIQALLYFINNIDDAEIVKRSRKHLVIETALFLVFFLVFLVHLLLADGFAVDPETKEVYMQPYKYFMNLVEMPAVSVVLLAGVVGVLYGIVRTILSGTWKKGIWFCGTGTVLTVLALLLCAGWNNTAYYPSVADLQSSLTIANSCSSPFTLEVMSYVSILVPFVLGYIFYAWRALDLRKISGEEMQEKDTHAY
;
A
#
# COMPACT_ATOMS: atom_id res chain seq x y z
N MET A 1 -28.31 -5.23 16.67
CA MET A 1 -27.83 -4.22 15.70
C MET A 1 -28.68 -4.30 14.45
N ASP A 2 -28.99 -3.16 13.83
CA ASP A 2 -29.70 -3.13 12.55
C ASP A 2 -28.86 -3.85 11.49
N SER A 3 -29.48 -4.76 10.74
CA SER A 3 -28.83 -5.54 9.68
C SER A 3 -28.20 -4.64 8.60
N THR A 4 -28.80 -3.49 8.33
CA THR A 4 -28.30 -2.47 7.42
C THR A 4 -26.99 -1.88 7.91
N TYR A 5 -26.84 -1.62 9.21
CA TYR A 5 -25.62 -1.08 9.77
C TYR A 5 -24.45 -2.06 9.68
N ILE A 6 -24.70 -3.35 9.94
CA ILE A 6 -23.68 -4.40 9.76
C ILE A 6 -23.23 -4.47 8.29
N LEU A 7 -24.17 -4.40 7.34
CA LEU A 7 -23.85 -4.39 5.92
C LEU A 7 -22.98 -3.19 5.55
N LEU A 8 -23.31 -1.99 6.04
CA LEU A 8 -22.52 -0.77 5.80
C LEU A 8 -21.11 -0.86 6.39
N GLN A 9 -20.93 -1.45 7.58
CA GLN A 9 -19.62 -1.67 8.19
C GLN A 9 -18.74 -2.56 7.30
N HIS A 10 -19.26 -3.69 6.82
CA HIS A 10 -18.55 -4.60 5.92
C HIS A 10 -18.29 -3.99 4.55
N TYR A 11 -19.22 -3.22 4.02
CA TYR A 11 -19.08 -2.49 2.76
C TYR A 11 -17.91 -1.48 2.83
N TRP A 12 -17.84 -0.68 3.91
CA TRP A 12 -16.77 0.30 4.08
C TRP A 12 -15.42 -0.34 4.35
N TRP A 13 -15.39 -1.49 5.06
CA TRP A 13 -14.16 -2.26 5.19
C TRP A 13 -13.66 -2.77 3.84
N PHE A 14 -14.57 -3.24 2.99
CA PHE A 14 -14.23 -3.64 1.61
C PHE A 14 -13.67 -2.46 0.81
N LEU A 15 -14.30 -1.28 0.83
CA LEU A 15 -13.83 -0.11 0.08
C LEU A 15 -12.46 0.36 0.55
N VAL A 16 -12.23 0.44 1.85
CA VAL A 16 -10.92 0.82 2.43
C VAL A 16 -9.86 -0.21 2.06
N SER A 17 -10.18 -1.49 2.14
CA SER A 17 -9.28 -2.58 1.74
C SER A 17 -8.93 -2.51 0.26
N LEU A 18 -9.89 -2.17 -0.60
CA LEU A 18 -9.66 -1.97 -2.03
C LEU A 18 -8.74 -0.77 -2.30
N LEU A 19 -8.93 0.35 -1.60
CA LEU A 19 -8.04 1.52 -1.71
C LEU A 19 -6.61 1.18 -1.27
N GLY A 20 -6.44 0.44 -0.17
CA GLY A 20 -5.14 -0.05 0.27
C GLY A 20 -4.48 -0.99 -0.77
N ALA A 21 -5.27 -1.86 -1.38
CA ALA A 21 -4.80 -2.76 -2.43
C ALA A 21 -4.37 -2.00 -3.71
N LEU A 22 -5.13 -1.00 -4.12
CA LEU A 22 -4.77 -0.10 -5.22
C LEU A 22 -3.51 0.71 -4.92
N LEU A 23 -3.35 1.18 -3.68
CA LEU A 23 -2.13 1.87 -3.25
C LEU A 23 -0.90 0.99 -3.41
N VAL A 24 -0.96 -0.28 -2.98
CA VAL A 24 0.19 -1.21 -3.11
C VAL A 24 0.55 -1.44 -4.58
N PHE A 25 -0.41 -1.51 -5.49
CA PHE A 25 -0.13 -1.54 -6.92
C PHE A 25 0.57 -0.26 -7.38
N LEU A 26 0.09 0.92 -6.98
CA LEU A 26 0.65 2.20 -7.40
C LEU A 26 2.05 2.48 -6.83
N LEU A 27 2.50 1.74 -5.80
CA LEU A 27 3.87 1.81 -5.29
C LEU A 27 4.95 1.43 -6.33
N PHE A 28 4.57 0.99 -7.54
CA PHE A 28 5.53 0.85 -8.64
C PHE A 28 6.27 2.16 -8.94
N VAL A 29 5.67 3.30 -8.64
CA VAL A 29 6.33 4.61 -8.74
C VAL A 29 7.55 4.67 -7.83
N GLN A 30 7.39 4.32 -6.55
CA GLN A 30 8.47 4.25 -5.58
C GLN A 30 9.49 3.17 -5.94
N GLY A 31 9.00 1.99 -6.37
CA GLY A 31 9.85 0.94 -6.91
C GLY A 31 10.76 1.44 -8.03
N GLY A 32 10.21 2.22 -8.96
CA GLY A 32 10.96 2.82 -10.07
C GLY A 32 12.00 3.85 -9.63
N GLN A 33 11.67 4.68 -8.64
CA GLN A 33 12.61 5.63 -8.04
C GLN A 33 13.81 4.89 -7.41
N SER A 34 13.57 3.79 -6.71
CA SER A 34 14.62 2.97 -6.11
C SER A 34 15.54 2.30 -7.15
N LEU A 35 15.07 2.15 -8.38
CA LEU A 35 15.80 1.55 -9.50
C LEU A 35 16.56 2.55 -10.38
N LEU A 36 16.43 3.85 -10.11
CA LEU A 36 16.93 4.94 -10.95
C LEU A 36 18.39 4.76 -11.38
N PHE A 37 19.29 4.54 -10.42
CA PHE A 37 20.72 4.37 -10.70
C PHE A 37 21.09 2.92 -11.07
N THR A 38 20.22 1.97 -10.77
CA THR A 38 20.43 0.56 -11.09
C THR A 38 20.14 0.29 -12.56
N ILE A 39 19.04 0.80 -13.08
CA ILE A 39 18.59 0.60 -14.47
C ILE A 39 19.10 1.73 -15.37
N GLY A 40 19.07 2.99 -14.95
CA GLY A 40 19.53 4.15 -15.71
C GLY A 40 21.04 4.39 -15.54
N LYS A 41 21.82 4.04 -16.58
CA LYS A 41 23.29 4.20 -16.56
C LYS A 41 23.76 5.52 -17.18
N THR A 42 22.98 6.11 -18.06
CA THR A 42 23.23 7.43 -18.65
C THR A 42 22.22 8.45 -18.16
N GLU A 43 22.55 9.74 -18.26
CA GLU A 43 21.63 10.81 -17.89
C GLU A 43 20.31 10.76 -18.67
N LEU A 44 20.39 10.43 -19.96
CA LEU A 44 19.19 10.25 -20.80
C LEU A 44 18.31 9.13 -20.29
N GLN A 45 18.90 7.98 -19.95
CA GLN A 45 18.17 6.84 -19.41
C GLN A 45 17.53 7.18 -18.05
N GLN A 46 18.25 7.87 -17.16
CA GLN A 46 17.69 8.35 -15.89
C GLN A 46 16.51 9.30 -16.10
N LYS A 47 16.61 10.22 -17.08
CA LYS A 47 15.52 11.11 -17.44
C LYS A 47 14.31 10.34 -17.97
N MET A 48 14.49 9.30 -18.78
CA MET A 48 13.41 8.44 -19.26
C MET A 48 12.71 7.69 -18.11
N LEU A 49 13.48 7.14 -17.16
CA LEU A 49 12.93 6.47 -15.97
C LEU A 49 12.16 7.43 -15.08
N LEU A 50 12.72 8.62 -14.81
CA LEU A 50 12.07 9.66 -14.02
C LEU A 50 10.77 10.14 -14.66
N ASN A 51 10.76 10.33 -15.97
CA ASN A 51 9.56 10.74 -16.69
C ASN A 51 8.50 9.63 -16.70
N SER A 52 8.91 8.35 -16.78
CA SER A 52 8.00 7.21 -16.69
C SER A 52 7.25 7.15 -15.36
N THR A 53 7.96 7.28 -14.24
CA THR A 53 7.36 7.27 -12.90
C THR A 53 6.74 8.64 -12.55
N GLY A 54 7.33 9.72 -13.00
CA GLY A 54 6.90 11.09 -12.76
C GLY A 54 5.49 11.39 -13.28
N ARG A 55 5.11 10.83 -14.43
CA ARG A 55 3.74 10.94 -14.97
C ARG A 55 2.67 10.25 -14.10
N LYS A 56 3.06 9.49 -13.07
CA LYS A 56 2.17 8.66 -12.25
C LYS A 56 2.28 8.92 -10.74
N TRP A 57 3.23 9.74 -10.28
CA TRP A 57 3.48 9.89 -8.85
C TRP A 57 2.28 10.49 -8.09
N GLU A 58 1.53 11.37 -8.74
CA GLU A 58 0.34 11.97 -8.15
C GLU A 58 -0.75 10.94 -7.86
N PHE A 59 -0.92 9.93 -8.72
CA PHE A 59 -1.89 8.85 -8.46
C PHE A 59 -1.57 8.10 -7.18
N THR A 60 -0.29 7.83 -6.91
CA THR A 60 0.12 7.14 -5.68
C THR A 60 -0.13 8.00 -4.46
N PHE A 61 0.27 9.27 -4.51
CA PHE A 61 0.10 10.20 -3.40
C PHE A 61 -1.39 10.45 -3.11
N THR A 62 -2.17 10.72 -4.14
CA THR A 62 -3.62 10.92 -4.00
C THR A 62 -4.32 9.68 -3.44
N THR A 63 -3.92 8.48 -3.88
CA THR A 63 -4.50 7.24 -3.35
C THR A 63 -4.14 7.03 -1.88
N LEU A 64 -2.91 7.37 -1.45
CA LEU A 64 -2.53 7.32 -0.05
C LEU A 64 -3.38 8.26 0.82
N VAL A 65 -3.59 9.50 0.35
CA VAL A 65 -4.42 10.48 1.04
C VAL A 65 -5.88 10.03 1.07
N THR A 66 -6.39 9.48 -0.03
CA THR A 66 -7.76 8.96 -0.11
C THR A 66 -7.96 7.76 0.83
N PHE A 67 -6.97 6.88 0.93
CA PHE A 67 -6.99 5.76 1.87
C PHE A 67 -7.08 6.25 3.33
N GLY A 68 -6.24 7.22 3.71
CA GLY A 68 -6.31 7.86 5.03
C GLY A 68 -7.64 8.56 5.29
N GLY A 69 -8.16 9.30 4.29
CA GLY A 69 -9.46 9.99 4.37
C GLY A 69 -10.63 9.02 4.47
N ALA A 70 -10.60 7.89 3.78
CA ALA A 70 -11.61 6.85 3.88
C ALA A 70 -11.62 6.22 5.28
N PHE A 71 -10.45 5.96 5.88
CA PHE A 71 -10.37 5.52 7.27
C PHE A 71 -10.87 6.57 8.25
N PHE A 72 -10.49 7.84 8.05
CA PHE A 72 -10.98 8.94 8.89
C PHE A 72 -12.51 8.99 8.94
N ALA A 73 -13.15 8.85 7.80
CA ALA A 73 -14.60 8.96 7.70
C ALA A 73 -15.34 7.68 8.13
N SER A 74 -14.84 6.49 7.77
CA SER A 74 -15.52 5.22 8.05
C SER A 74 -15.12 4.57 9.38
N PHE A 75 -13.84 4.69 9.79
CA PHE A 75 -13.28 4.09 11.02
C PHE A 75 -12.49 5.13 11.83
N PRO A 76 -13.16 6.17 12.36
CA PRO A 76 -12.49 7.31 13.00
C PRO A 76 -11.64 6.90 14.21
N LEU A 77 -12.02 5.88 14.97
CA LEU A 77 -11.22 5.38 16.08
C LEU A 77 -9.89 4.79 15.62
N PHE A 78 -9.88 4.05 14.51
CA PHE A 78 -8.62 3.58 13.92
C PHE A 78 -7.77 4.76 13.44
N TYR A 79 -8.39 5.74 12.77
CA TYR A 79 -7.66 6.90 12.28
C TYR A 79 -6.98 7.65 13.42
N SER A 80 -7.69 7.90 14.51
CA SER A 80 -7.12 8.58 15.69
C SER A 80 -6.04 7.73 16.37
N THR A 81 -6.23 6.42 16.49
CA THR A 81 -5.29 5.51 17.16
C THR A 81 -4.03 5.28 16.31
N SER A 82 -4.17 5.01 15.02
CA SER A 82 -3.04 4.71 14.14
C SER A 82 -2.42 5.96 13.53
N PHE A 83 -3.18 6.74 12.73
CA PHE A 83 -2.62 7.92 12.06
C PHE A 83 -2.26 9.04 13.04
N GLY A 84 -3.10 9.28 14.04
CA GLY A 84 -2.86 10.25 15.09
C GLY A 84 -1.92 9.75 16.19
N GLY A 85 -2.06 8.49 16.60
CA GLY A 85 -1.31 7.90 17.71
C GLY A 85 0.06 7.37 17.32
N ALA A 86 0.17 6.61 16.22
CA ALA A 86 1.45 6.13 15.69
C ALA A 86 2.15 7.20 14.84
N TYR A 87 2.20 8.43 15.32
CA TYR A 87 2.59 9.60 14.52
C TYR A 87 4.02 9.52 13.97
N TRP A 88 4.97 8.87 14.62
CA TRP A 88 6.33 8.80 14.11
C TRP A 88 6.42 8.03 12.80
N VAL A 89 5.76 6.90 12.68
CA VAL A 89 5.73 6.12 11.43
C VAL A 89 5.05 6.90 10.32
N TRP A 90 3.89 7.50 10.61
CA TRP A 90 3.14 8.27 9.62
C TRP A 90 3.85 9.57 9.23
N MET A 91 4.54 10.24 10.15
CA MET A 91 5.37 11.42 9.84
C MET A 91 6.56 11.05 8.94
N LEU A 92 7.20 9.90 9.16
CA LEU A 92 8.27 9.42 8.28
C LEU A 92 7.75 9.09 6.88
N ILE A 93 6.59 8.42 6.79
CA ILE A 93 5.92 8.14 5.50
C ILE A 93 5.60 9.47 4.79
N LEU A 94 4.98 10.42 5.49
CA LEU A 94 4.66 11.74 4.95
C LEU A 94 5.91 12.47 4.47
N ALA A 95 6.98 12.48 5.26
CA ALA A 95 8.26 13.09 4.88
C ALA A 95 8.82 12.48 3.58
N CYS A 96 8.77 11.15 3.43
CA CYS A 96 9.17 10.48 2.19
C CYS A 96 8.36 10.98 0.97
N PHE A 97 7.05 11.06 1.09
CA PHE A 97 6.19 11.51 -0.02
C PHE A 97 6.31 13.02 -0.31
N VAL A 98 6.56 13.85 0.71
CA VAL A 98 6.87 15.29 0.53
C VAL A 98 8.20 15.45 -0.22
N LEU A 99 9.25 14.71 0.17
CA LEU A 99 10.53 14.71 -0.55
C LEU A 99 10.36 14.27 -2.01
N GLN A 100 9.49 13.29 -2.27
CA GLN A 100 9.14 12.88 -3.63
C GLN A 100 8.53 14.03 -4.43
N ALA A 101 7.49 14.68 -3.91
CA ALA A 101 6.79 15.76 -4.58
C ALA A 101 7.73 16.92 -4.93
N VAL A 102 8.51 17.37 -3.94
CA VAL A 102 9.53 18.42 -4.10
C VAL A 102 10.57 18.01 -5.15
N SER A 103 10.99 16.74 -5.15
CA SER A 103 12.02 16.26 -6.07
C SER A 103 11.55 16.24 -7.51
N TYR A 104 10.34 15.76 -7.78
CA TYR A 104 9.79 15.80 -9.14
C TYR A 104 9.61 17.23 -9.64
N GLU A 105 9.11 18.13 -8.79
CA GLU A 105 8.78 19.51 -9.20
C GLU A 105 10.02 20.37 -9.42
N TYR A 106 11.05 20.24 -8.57
CA TYR A 106 12.15 21.20 -8.53
C TYR A 106 13.46 20.73 -9.14
N GLN A 107 13.67 19.44 -9.42
CA GLN A 107 14.96 18.94 -9.93
C GLN A 107 15.37 19.56 -11.27
N SER A 108 14.41 19.96 -12.12
CA SER A 108 14.63 20.50 -13.45
C SER A 108 14.44 22.03 -13.54
N LYS A 109 14.06 22.69 -12.44
CA LYS A 109 13.81 24.16 -12.44
C LYS A 109 15.11 24.94 -12.48
N LYS A 110 15.08 26.08 -13.21
CA LYS A 110 16.19 27.05 -13.20
C LYS A 110 16.30 27.67 -11.80
N GLY A 111 17.52 27.77 -11.27
CA GLY A 111 17.76 28.28 -9.91
C GLY A 111 17.65 27.22 -8.81
N ASN A 112 17.66 25.95 -9.15
CA ASN A 112 17.74 24.83 -8.23
C ASN A 112 18.97 24.95 -7.32
N LEU A 113 18.74 25.14 -6.00
CA LEU A 113 19.82 25.36 -5.00
C LEU A 113 20.54 24.08 -4.61
N LEU A 114 19.87 22.93 -4.62
CA LEU A 114 20.40 21.67 -4.10
C LEU A 114 21.10 20.81 -5.17
N GLY A 115 20.86 21.13 -6.45
CA GLY A 115 21.38 20.37 -7.57
C GLY A 115 20.57 19.10 -7.88
N LYS A 116 20.51 18.74 -9.15
CA LYS A 116 19.69 17.62 -9.69
C LYS A 116 19.96 16.29 -8.98
N LYS A 117 21.22 15.96 -8.67
CA LYS A 117 21.59 14.71 -8.02
C LYS A 117 21.01 14.57 -6.61
N THR A 118 20.92 15.66 -5.85
CA THR A 118 20.32 15.65 -4.50
C THR A 118 18.85 15.25 -4.55
N TYR A 119 18.08 15.81 -5.48
CA TYR A 119 16.68 15.44 -5.67
C TYR A 119 16.52 13.98 -6.13
N GLN A 120 17.42 13.49 -6.98
CA GLN A 120 17.43 12.08 -7.38
C GLN A 120 17.73 11.13 -6.20
N VAL A 121 18.59 11.55 -5.25
CA VAL A 121 18.83 10.82 -4.00
C VAL A 121 17.57 10.85 -3.11
N PHE A 122 16.87 11.97 -3.02
CA PHE A 122 15.58 12.03 -2.30
C PHE A 122 14.54 11.08 -2.89
N LEU A 123 14.46 10.98 -4.22
CA LEU A 123 13.61 9.99 -4.87
C LEU A 123 14.04 8.56 -4.56
N LEU A 124 15.35 8.29 -4.56
CA LEU A 124 15.88 6.99 -4.16
C LEU A 124 15.49 6.63 -2.72
N LEU A 125 15.64 7.57 -1.78
CA LEU A 125 15.26 7.39 -0.38
C LEU A 125 13.77 7.11 -0.23
N ASN A 126 12.91 7.91 -0.89
CA ASN A 126 11.47 7.65 -0.90
C ASN A 126 11.15 6.29 -1.53
N GLY A 127 11.83 5.95 -2.63
CA GLY A 127 11.65 4.68 -3.34
C GLY A 127 11.97 3.44 -2.50
N ILE A 128 12.83 3.58 -1.50
CA ILE A 128 13.20 2.49 -0.57
C ILE A 128 12.31 2.55 0.69
N LEU A 129 12.31 3.69 1.37
CA LEU A 129 11.67 3.83 2.68
C LEU A 129 10.14 3.83 2.58
N GLY A 130 9.56 4.48 1.57
CA GLY A 130 8.11 4.56 1.42
C GLY A 130 7.42 3.19 1.42
N PRO A 131 7.76 2.27 0.51
CA PRO A 131 7.18 0.93 0.49
C PRO A 131 7.47 0.10 1.74
N ILE A 132 8.70 0.19 2.30
CA ILE A 132 9.07 -0.55 3.51
C ILE A 132 8.25 -0.07 4.70
N LEU A 133 8.15 1.24 4.92
CA LEU A 133 7.40 1.80 6.04
C LEU A 133 5.90 1.52 5.92
N LEU A 134 5.32 1.66 4.73
CA LEU A 134 3.91 1.35 4.49
C LEU A 134 3.62 -0.13 4.72
N GLY A 135 4.44 -1.04 4.18
CA GLY A 135 4.27 -2.47 4.40
C GLY A 135 4.46 -2.86 5.88
N THR A 136 5.43 -2.24 6.58
CA THR A 136 5.65 -2.45 8.01
C THR A 136 4.47 -1.94 8.84
N ALA A 137 3.90 -0.79 8.50
CA ALA A 137 2.71 -0.25 9.16
C ALA A 137 1.48 -1.16 8.96
N VAL A 138 1.28 -1.69 7.75
CA VAL A 138 0.19 -2.66 7.47
C VAL A 138 0.45 -4.00 8.19
N GLY A 139 1.70 -4.37 8.43
CA GLY A 139 2.05 -5.55 9.23
C GLY A 139 1.40 -5.56 10.61
N THR A 140 1.21 -4.39 11.23
CA THR A 140 0.53 -4.26 12.54
C THR A 140 -0.94 -4.68 12.53
N PHE A 141 -1.57 -4.78 11.36
CA PHE A 141 -2.93 -5.34 11.25
C PHE A 141 -2.98 -6.83 11.63
N PHE A 142 -1.84 -7.50 11.58
CA PHE A 142 -1.71 -8.92 11.89
C PHE A 142 -0.93 -9.18 13.19
N SER A 143 0.08 -8.36 13.47
CA SER A 143 0.95 -8.52 14.64
C SER A 143 0.51 -7.74 15.87
N GLY A 144 -0.37 -6.73 15.67
CA GLY A 144 -0.80 -5.81 16.70
C GLY A 144 0.14 -4.60 16.90
N ALA A 145 -0.31 -3.67 17.75
CA ALA A 145 0.39 -2.44 18.11
C ALA A 145 0.17 -2.12 19.61
N GLU A 146 1.04 -1.31 20.20
CA GLU A 146 1.06 -1.06 21.65
C GLU A 146 0.22 0.16 22.04
N PHE A 147 -1.10 0.03 22.03
CA PHE A 147 -2.03 1.08 22.41
C PHE A 147 -3.12 0.58 23.38
N VAL A 148 -3.75 1.51 24.08
CA VAL A 148 -4.90 1.24 24.96
C VAL A 148 -6.03 2.21 24.60
N VAL A 149 -7.26 1.70 24.54
CA VAL A 149 -8.47 2.49 24.27
C VAL A 149 -9.36 2.53 25.50
N ASN A 150 -9.54 3.73 26.05
CA ASN A 150 -10.45 3.98 27.16
C ASN A 150 -11.54 4.98 26.75
N LYS A 151 -12.67 4.47 26.30
CA LYS A 151 -13.80 5.31 25.87
C LYS A 151 -14.42 6.13 26.99
N GLY A 152 -14.22 5.75 28.25
CA GLY A 152 -14.68 6.51 29.43
C GLY A 152 -14.02 7.88 29.54
N GLN A 153 -12.81 8.06 29.02
CA GLN A 153 -12.10 9.34 29.01
C GLN A 153 -12.75 10.40 28.11
N LEU A 154 -13.66 10.03 27.22
CA LEU A 154 -14.36 10.99 26.37
C LEU A 154 -15.11 12.07 27.19
N THR A 155 -15.54 11.76 28.40
CA THR A 155 -16.22 12.68 29.34
C THR A 155 -15.26 13.40 30.28
N ASP A 156 -13.98 13.10 30.25
CA ASP A 156 -12.97 13.80 31.06
C ASP A 156 -12.62 15.15 30.41
N VAL A 157 -13.01 16.23 31.06
CA VAL A 157 -12.79 17.61 30.57
C VAL A 157 -11.29 17.96 30.53
N ALA A 158 -10.47 17.37 31.40
CA ALA A 158 -9.05 17.66 31.48
C ALA A 158 -8.22 16.91 30.44
N MET A 159 -8.64 15.69 30.11
CA MET A 159 -7.91 14.83 29.13
C MET A 159 -8.87 13.94 28.35
N PRO A 160 -9.57 14.47 27.35
CA PRO A 160 -10.58 13.73 26.58
C PRO A 160 -9.96 12.78 25.52
N VAL A 161 -8.73 12.30 25.74
CA VAL A 161 -8.02 11.40 24.84
C VAL A 161 -8.39 9.97 25.16
N ILE A 162 -9.08 9.30 24.23
CA ILE A 162 -9.58 7.93 24.40
C ILE A 162 -8.60 6.85 23.97
N SER A 163 -7.61 7.20 23.14
CA SER A 163 -6.61 6.26 22.63
C SER A 163 -5.22 6.74 23.01
N THR A 164 -4.48 5.95 23.79
CA THR A 164 -3.13 6.27 24.27
C THR A 164 -2.16 5.16 23.89
N TRP A 165 -0.92 5.53 23.56
CA TRP A 165 0.14 4.59 23.29
C TRP A 165 0.87 4.20 24.57
N ALA A 166 1.16 2.91 24.72
CA ALA A 166 1.81 2.36 25.90
C ALA A 166 3.31 2.68 25.94
N THR A 167 3.91 2.96 24.77
CA THR A 167 5.34 3.25 24.64
C THR A 167 5.59 4.66 24.09
N PRO A 168 6.74 5.28 24.39
CA PRO A 168 7.14 6.58 23.84
C PRO A 168 7.52 6.52 22.34
N TRP A 169 7.58 5.33 21.74
CA TRP A 169 7.97 5.13 20.35
C TRP A 169 6.84 5.42 19.34
N HIS A 170 5.59 5.49 19.81
CA HIS A 170 4.42 5.88 19.02
C HIS A 170 4.43 5.30 17.60
N GLY A 171 4.44 3.99 17.49
CA GLY A 171 4.37 3.23 16.23
C GLY A 171 5.73 2.81 15.65
N LEU A 172 6.86 3.41 16.06
CA LEU A 172 8.17 2.98 15.55
C LEU A 172 8.53 1.55 15.99
N GLU A 173 7.97 1.06 17.09
CA GLU A 173 8.12 -0.34 17.53
C GLU A 173 7.71 -1.34 16.45
N ALA A 174 6.80 -1.00 15.56
CA ALA A 174 6.44 -1.84 14.42
C ALA A 174 7.64 -2.21 13.54
N ALA A 175 8.65 -1.32 13.46
CA ALA A 175 9.88 -1.55 12.69
C ALA A 175 10.85 -2.52 13.39
N PHE A 176 10.64 -2.85 14.66
CA PHE A 176 11.43 -3.84 15.40
C PHE A 176 10.77 -5.23 15.40
N VAL A 177 9.51 -5.33 14.98
CA VAL A 177 8.84 -6.61 14.81
C VAL A 177 9.28 -7.26 13.49
N PHE A 178 9.98 -8.38 13.59
CA PHE A 178 10.56 -9.08 12.43
C PHE A 178 9.54 -9.33 11.30
N TRP A 179 8.34 -9.76 11.66
CA TRP A 179 7.28 -10.11 10.69
C TRP A 179 6.75 -8.88 9.94
N ASN A 180 6.62 -7.74 10.61
CA ASN A 180 6.23 -6.49 9.98
C ASN A 180 7.28 -6.04 8.97
N VAL A 181 8.57 -6.15 9.33
CA VAL A 181 9.67 -5.80 8.45
C VAL A 181 9.78 -6.77 7.27
N CYS A 182 9.46 -8.06 7.46
CA CYS A 182 9.35 -9.02 6.36
C CYS A 182 8.27 -8.59 5.35
N LEU A 183 7.08 -8.18 5.82
CA LEU A 183 6.04 -7.65 4.95
C LEU A 183 6.49 -6.35 4.27
N GLY A 184 7.11 -5.43 5.01
CA GLY A 184 7.66 -4.18 4.45
C GLY A 184 8.66 -4.45 3.31
N ARG A 185 9.57 -5.40 3.48
CA ARG A 185 10.50 -5.82 2.42
C ARG A 185 9.81 -6.52 1.26
N ALA A 186 8.81 -7.35 1.52
CA ALA A 186 8.00 -7.95 0.46
C ALA A 186 7.32 -6.89 -0.40
N VAL A 187 6.69 -5.88 0.22
CA VAL A 187 6.06 -4.74 -0.48
C VAL A 187 7.09 -3.95 -1.29
N PHE A 188 8.27 -3.70 -0.75
CA PHE A 188 9.36 -3.02 -1.45
C PHE A 188 9.81 -3.78 -2.70
N PHE A 189 10.10 -5.07 -2.59
CA PHE A 189 10.50 -5.87 -3.76
C PHE A 189 9.37 -6.03 -4.78
N LEU A 190 8.13 -6.15 -4.32
CA LEU A 190 6.96 -6.16 -5.21
C LEU A 190 6.82 -4.84 -5.98
N ALA A 191 7.01 -3.69 -5.31
CA ALA A 191 7.00 -2.38 -5.95
C ALA A 191 8.09 -2.28 -7.04
N ARG A 192 9.29 -2.81 -6.79
CA ARG A 192 10.38 -2.86 -7.78
C ARG A 192 10.04 -3.80 -8.95
N ILE A 193 9.47 -4.97 -8.70
CA ILE A 193 8.99 -5.88 -9.74
C ILE A 193 8.00 -5.16 -10.66
N GLN A 194 6.99 -4.52 -10.07
CA GLN A 194 5.98 -3.78 -10.82
C GLN A 194 6.59 -2.63 -11.61
N ALA A 195 7.56 -1.90 -11.05
CA ALA A 195 8.29 -0.86 -11.75
C ALA A 195 9.07 -1.42 -12.97
N LEU A 196 9.77 -2.55 -12.80
CA LEU A 196 10.48 -3.20 -13.91
C LEU A 196 9.53 -3.63 -15.02
N LEU A 197 8.38 -4.20 -14.65
CA LEU A 197 7.33 -4.58 -15.62
C LEU A 197 6.73 -3.33 -16.30
N TYR A 198 6.58 -2.23 -15.58
CA TYR A 198 6.09 -0.97 -16.13
C TYR A 198 7.11 -0.34 -17.09
N PHE A 199 8.40 -0.33 -16.77
CA PHE A 199 9.47 0.14 -17.66
C PHE A 199 9.52 -0.67 -18.96
N ILE A 200 9.38 -2.01 -18.88
CA ILE A 200 9.30 -2.88 -20.07
C ILE A 200 8.08 -2.54 -20.93
N ASN A 201 6.98 -2.10 -20.32
CA ASN A 201 5.75 -1.75 -21.02
C ASN A 201 5.79 -0.34 -21.64
N ASN A 202 6.31 0.65 -20.90
CA ASN A 202 6.15 2.07 -21.18
C ASN A 202 7.36 2.72 -21.89
N ILE A 203 8.59 2.17 -21.73
CA ILE A 203 9.82 2.76 -22.27
C ILE A 203 10.26 2.03 -23.53
N ASP A 204 10.69 2.80 -24.54
CA ASP A 204 11.25 2.29 -25.79
C ASP A 204 12.76 2.53 -25.85
N ASP A 205 13.51 1.79 -25.02
CA ASP A 205 14.97 1.74 -24.98
C ASP A 205 15.39 0.29 -24.73
N ALA A 206 16.14 -0.29 -25.68
CA ALA A 206 16.53 -1.71 -25.65
C ALA A 206 17.38 -2.07 -24.43
N GLU A 207 18.28 -1.17 -23.99
CA GLU A 207 19.17 -1.41 -22.87
C GLU A 207 18.43 -1.33 -21.53
N ILE A 208 17.48 -0.38 -21.38
CA ILE A 208 16.59 -0.32 -20.22
C ILE A 208 15.77 -1.60 -20.12
N VAL A 209 15.13 -2.02 -21.22
CA VAL A 209 14.32 -3.24 -21.25
C VAL A 209 15.14 -4.48 -20.92
N LYS A 210 16.34 -4.62 -21.49
CA LYS A 210 17.25 -5.76 -21.23
C LYS A 210 17.66 -5.83 -19.76
N ARG A 211 18.07 -4.69 -19.18
CA ARG A 211 18.44 -4.61 -17.75
C ARG A 211 17.24 -4.86 -16.85
N SER A 212 16.09 -4.30 -17.18
CA SER A 212 14.85 -4.53 -16.43
C SER A 212 14.48 -6.02 -16.36
N ARG A 213 14.59 -6.76 -17.48
CA ARG A 213 14.34 -8.22 -17.48
C ARG A 213 15.34 -8.99 -16.62
N LYS A 214 16.62 -8.60 -16.64
CA LYS A 214 17.65 -9.23 -15.80
C LYS A 214 17.36 -9.02 -14.32
N HIS A 215 17.06 -7.78 -13.92
CA HIS A 215 16.76 -7.46 -12.53
C HIS A 215 15.43 -8.07 -12.07
N LEU A 216 14.46 -8.25 -12.96
CA LEU A 216 13.17 -8.86 -12.61
C LEU A 216 13.34 -10.24 -11.96
N VAL A 217 14.30 -11.05 -12.40
CA VAL A 217 14.57 -12.37 -11.81
C VAL A 217 15.06 -12.23 -10.37
N ILE A 218 16.00 -11.31 -10.11
CA ILE A 218 16.60 -11.10 -8.77
C ILE A 218 15.53 -10.56 -7.81
N GLU A 219 14.80 -9.53 -8.23
CA GLU A 219 13.76 -8.91 -7.41
C GLU A 219 12.63 -9.90 -7.09
N THR A 220 12.29 -10.78 -8.05
CA THR A 220 11.28 -11.83 -7.83
C THR A 220 11.75 -12.85 -6.80
N ALA A 221 12.99 -13.29 -6.85
CA ALA A 221 13.54 -14.21 -5.86
C ALA A 221 13.49 -13.61 -4.45
N LEU A 222 13.91 -12.35 -4.30
CA LEU A 222 13.86 -11.64 -3.02
C LEU A 222 12.43 -11.42 -2.53
N PHE A 223 11.52 -11.03 -3.42
CA PHE A 223 10.10 -10.90 -3.09
C PHE A 223 9.52 -12.20 -2.55
N LEU A 224 9.75 -13.32 -3.27
CA LEU A 224 9.22 -14.63 -2.85
C LEU A 224 9.75 -15.05 -1.49
N VAL A 225 11.03 -14.81 -1.20
CA VAL A 225 11.59 -15.13 0.13
C VAL A 225 10.83 -14.39 1.23
N PHE A 226 10.73 -13.06 1.16
CA PHE A 226 10.08 -12.29 2.21
C PHE A 226 8.57 -12.50 2.27
N PHE A 227 7.91 -12.61 1.12
CA PHE A 227 6.48 -12.83 1.06
C PHE A 227 6.09 -14.21 1.60
N LEU A 228 6.79 -15.28 1.19
CA LEU A 228 6.50 -16.63 1.68
C LEU A 228 6.80 -16.79 3.17
N VAL A 229 7.91 -16.21 3.65
CA VAL A 229 8.23 -16.20 5.09
C VAL A 229 7.12 -15.53 5.89
N PHE A 230 6.65 -14.35 5.44
CA PHE A 230 5.53 -13.65 6.07
C PHE A 230 4.23 -14.47 5.97
N LEU A 231 3.88 -14.95 4.78
CA LEU A 231 2.63 -15.69 4.55
C LEU A 231 2.55 -16.98 5.36
N VAL A 232 3.63 -17.76 5.39
CA VAL A 232 3.68 -19.00 6.20
C VAL A 232 3.52 -18.67 7.69
N HIS A 233 4.22 -17.65 8.17
CA HIS A 233 4.02 -17.21 9.56
C HIS A 233 2.57 -16.78 9.81
N LEU A 234 1.98 -15.96 8.94
CA LEU A 234 0.61 -15.49 9.09
C LEU A 234 -0.39 -16.65 9.18
N LEU A 235 -0.23 -17.68 8.35
CA LEU A 235 -1.15 -18.83 8.33
C LEU A 235 -0.97 -19.78 9.53
N LEU A 236 0.22 -19.79 10.15
CA LEU A 236 0.52 -20.67 11.28
C LEU A 236 0.42 -19.97 12.64
N ALA A 237 0.41 -18.64 12.66
CA ALA A 237 0.35 -17.86 13.89
C ALA A 237 -1.05 -17.88 14.53
N ASP A 238 -1.06 -17.63 15.82
CA ASP A 238 -2.26 -17.26 16.54
C ASP A 238 -2.72 -15.87 16.08
N GLY A 239 -4.03 -15.69 15.95
CA GLY A 239 -4.60 -14.42 15.53
C GLY A 239 -5.68 -13.92 16.51
N PHE A 240 -6.09 -12.70 16.32
CA PHE A 240 -6.99 -11.96 17.20
C PHE A 240 -8.45 -12.17 16.77
N ALA A 241 -9.09 -13.16 17.39
CA ALA A 241 -10.49 -13.48 17.17
C ALA A 241 -11.40 -12.66 18.09
N VAL A 242 -12.63 -12.48 17.66
CA VAL A 242 -13.68 -11.76 18.39
C VAL A 242 -14.84 -12.71 18.65
N ASP A 243 -15.24 -12.85 19.89
CA ASP A 243 -16.44 -13.61 20.24
C ASP A 243 -17.70 -12.94 19.67
N PRO A 244 -18.53 -13.64 18.91
CA PRO A 244 -19.72 -13.06 18.28
C PRO A 244 -20.78 -12.54 19.27
N GLU A 245 -20.87 -13.15 20.47
CA GLU A 245 -21.87 -12.84 21.48
C GLU A 245 -21.36 -11.79 22.47
N THR A 246 -20.21 -12.06 23.12
CA THR A 246 -19.64 -11.20 24.15
C THR A 246 -18.89 -10.00 23.61
N LYS A 247 -18.44 -10.06 22.33
CA LYS A 247 -17.56 -9.09 21.66
C LYS A 247 -16.17 -8.99 22.28
N GLU A 248 -15.80 -9.93 23.15
CA GLU A 248 -14.47 -10.00 23.72
C GLU A 248 -13.46 -10.48 22.67
N VAL A 249 -12.25 -9.92 22.72
CA VAL A 249 -11.14 -10.33 21.85
C VAL A 249 -10.30 -11.38 22.55
N TYR A 250 -9.99 -12.46 21.86
CA TYR A 250 -9.16 -13.55 22.36
C TYR A 250 -8.20 -14.08 21.29
N MET A 251 -7.14 -14.75 21.73
CA MET A 251 -6.19 -15.37 20.80
C MET A 251 -6.71 -16.74 20.35
N GLN A 252 -6.76 -16.93 19.02
CA GLN A 252 -7.18 -18.19 18.39
C GLN A 252 -6.05 -18.74 17.54
N PRO A 253 -5.67 -20.03 17.76
CA PRO A 253 -4.68 -20.69 16.90
C PRO A 253 -5.10 -20.72 15.42
N TYR A 254 -4.15 -20.46 14.52
CA TYR A 254 -4.34 -20.48 13.06
C TYR A 254 -5.49 -19.60 12.57
N LYS A 255 -5.80 -18.50 13.27
CA LYS A 255 -6.99 -17.67 12.96
C LYS A 255 -7.07 -17.25 11.51
N TYR A 256 -5.97 -16.75 10.93
CA TYR A 256 -5.97 -16.25 9.54
C TYR A 256 -6.09 -17.38 8.52
N PHE A 257 -5.55 -18.56 8.82
CA PHE A 257 -5.78 -19.77 8.00
C PHE A 257 -7.25 -20.21 8.05
N MET A 258 -7.83 -20.25 9.25
CA MET A 258 -9.26 -20.57 9.42
C MET A 258 -10.16 -19.57 8.71
N ASN A 259 -9.82 -18.26 8.76
CA ASN A 259 -10.54 -17.24 8.01
C ASN A 259 -10.56 -17.53 6.51
N LEU A 260 -9.45 -17.98 5.93
CA LEU A 260 -9.42 -18.35 4.51
C LEU A 260 -10.26 -19.60 4.23
N VAL A 261 -10.31 -20.59 5.12
CA VAL A 261 -11.14 -21.79 4.97
C VAL A 261 -12.63 -21.44 5.06
N GLU A 262 -13.00 -20.59 6.01
CA GLU A 262 -14.39 -20.20 6.28
C GLU A 262 -14.91 -19.14 5.28
N MET A 263 -14.01 -18.43 4.58
CA MET A 263 -14.36 -17.46 3.54
C MET A 263 -13.84 -17.93 2.16
N PRO A 264 -14.44 -18.94 1.51
CA PRO A 264 -13.93 -19.52 0.27
C PRO A 264 -13.83 -18.50 -0.88
N ALA A 265 -14.71 -17.51 -0.93
CA ALA A 265 -14.63 -16.44 -1.93
C ALA A 265 -13.35 -15.61 -1.78
N VAL A 266 -12.94 -15.27 -0.55
CA VAL A 266 -11.70 -14.54 -0.26
C VAL A 266 -10.48 -15.40 -0.62
N SER A 267 -10.53 -16.70 -0.35
CA SER A 267 -9.47 -17.63 -0.74
C SER A 267 -9.29 -17.75 -2.24
N VAL A 268 -10.39 -17.82 -2.99
CA VAL A 268 -10.35 -17.81 -4.47
C VAL A 268 -9.74 -16.50 -5.00
N VAL A 269 -10.11 -15.35 -4.43
CA VAL A 269 -9.53 -14.04 -4.78
C VAL A 269 -8.03 -14.02 -4.48
N LEU A 270 -7.60 -14.54 -3.31
CA LEU A 270 -6.19 -14.65 -2.94
C LEU A 270 -5.40 -15.49 -3.96
N LEU A 271 -5.89 -16.69 -4.25
CA LEU A 271 -5.23 -17.60 -5.19
C LEU A 271 -5.18 -17.01 -6.62
N ALA A 272 -6.27 -16.45 -7.11
CA ALA A 272 -6.31 -15.77 -8.39
C ALA A 272 -5.33 -14.59 -8.44
N GLY A 273 -5.22 -13.83 -7.35
CA GLY A 273 -4.27 -12.74 -7.19
C GLY A 273 -2.81 -13.23 -7.30
N VAL A 274 -2.44 -14.23 -6.51
CA VAL A 274 -1.08 -14.80 -6.52
C VAL A 274 -0.74 -15.38 -7.90
N VAL A 275 -1.65 -16.13 -8.52
CA VAL A 275 -1.47 -16.66 -9.88
C VAL A 275 -1.30 -15.51 -10.87
N GLY A 276 -2.07 -14.43 -10.77
CA GLY A 276 -1.94 -13.25 -11.64
C GLY A 276 -0.56 -12.58 -11.52
N VAL A 277 -0.06 -12.40 -10.28
CA VAL A 277 1.30 -11.86 -10.03
C VAL A 277 2.34 -12.73 -10.68
N LEU A 278 2.34 -14.04 -10.38
CA LEU A 278 3.34 -14.98 -10.90
C LEU A 278 3.26 -15.10 -12.42
N TYR A 279 2.07 -15.16 -13.01
CA TYR A 279 1.87 -15.21 -14.46
C TYR A 279 2.48 -13.97 -15.14
N GLY A 280 2.20 -12.76 -14.62
CA GLY A 280 2.75 -11.52 -15.15
C GLY A 280 4.28 -11.50 -15.15
N ILE A 281 4.89 -11.98 -14.06
CA ILE A 281 6.33 -12.04 -13.89
C ILE A 281 6.95 -13.12 -14.80
N VAL A 282 6.52 -14.36 -14.65
CA VAL A 282 7.12 -15.53 -15.34
C VAL A 282 7.00 -15.39 -16.85
N ARG A 283 5.84 -15.00 -17.36
CA ARG A 283 5.66 -14.80 -18.80
C ARG A 283 6.55 -13.67 -19.36
N THR A 284 6.78 -12.60 -18.58
CA THR A 284 7.69 -11.53 -18.97
C THR A 284 9.15 -12.00 -18.97
N ILE A 285 9.55 -12.85 -18.04
CA ILE A 285 10.91 -13.41 -18.01
C ILE A 285 11.14 -14.36 -19.19
N LEU A 286 10.20 -15.26 -19.44
CA LEU A 286 10.34 -16.30 -20.48
C LEU A 286 10.20 -15.76 -21.91
N SER A 287 9.37 -14.73 -22.12
CA SER A 287 9.13 -14.17 -23.44
C SER A 287 9.92 -12.89 -23.66
N GLY A 288 10.87 -12.89 -24.61
CA GLY A 288 11.67 -11.72 -24.96
C GLY A 288 10.87 -10.53 -25.51
N THR A 289 9.67 -10.75 -26.05
CA THR A 289 8.85 -9.75 -26.74
C THR A 289 7.62 -9.27 -25.94
N TRP A 290 7.18 -10.06 -24.96
CA TRP A 290 5.96 -9.73 -24.23
C TRP A 290 6.17 -8.58 -23.23
N LYS A 291 5.32 -7.55 -23.34
CA LYS A 291 5.44 -6.29 -22.57
C LYS A 291 4.24 -6.02 -21.62
N LYS A 292 3.23 -6.91 -21.58
CA LYS A 292 1.97 -6.68 -20.83
C LYS A 292 2.00 -7.18 -19.38
N GLY A 293 3.18 -7.56 -18.85
CA GLY A 293 3.33 -8.15 -17.50
C GLY A 293 2.78 -7.32 -16.37
N ILE A 294 2.91 -5.99 -16.48
CA ILE A 294 2.43 -5.06 -15.45
C ILE A 294 0.93 -5.20 -15.19
N TRP A 295 0.10 -5.40 -16.20
CA TRP A 295 -1.35 -5.47 -16.03
C TRP A 295 -1.78 -6.74 -15.29
N PHE A 296 -1.15 -7.88 -15.56
CA PHE A 296 -1.41 -9.13 -14.84
C PHE A 296 -0.85 -9.09 -13.41
N CYS A 297 0.38 -8.64 -13.26
CA CYS A 297 1.01 -8.49 -11.96
C CYS A 297 0.27 -7.45 -11.09
N GLY A 298 -0.10 -6.31 -11.68
CA GLY A 298 -0.82 -5.24 -10.96
C GLY A 298 -2.22 -5.69 -10.50
N THR A 299 -3.02 -6.25 -11.40
CA THR A 299 -4.34 -6.80 -11.02
C THR A 299 -4.19 -7.91 -9.99
N GLY A 300 -3.21 -8.81 -10.18
CA GLY A 300 -2.91 -9.86 -9.21
C GLY A 300 -2.52 -9.30 -7.83
N THR A 301 -1.73 -8.23 -7.80
CA THR A 301 -1.39 -7.54 -6.54
C THR A 301 -2.62 -6.97 -5.85
N VAL A 302 -3.50 -6.28 -6.59
CA VAL A 302 -4.74 -5.72 -6.02
C VAL A 302 -5.59 -6.84 -5.41
N LEU A 303 -5.77 -7.97 -6.11
CA LEU A 303 -6.54 -9.10 -5.60
C LEU A 303 -5.90 -9.73 -4.37
N THR A 304 -4.58 -9.94 -4.37
CA THR A 304 -3.84 -10.53 -3.24
C THR A 304 -3.95 -9.66 -1.99
N VAL A 305 -3.67 -8.36 -2.11
CA VAL A 305 -3.70 -7.43 -0.98
C VAL A 305 -5.12 -7.23 -0.47
N LEU A 306 -6.11 -7.12 -1.36
CA LEU A 306 -7.52 -7.06 -0.99
C LEU A 306 -7.92 -8.28 -0.15
N ALA A 307 -7.60 -9.49 -0.62
CA ALA A 307 -7.93 -10.71 0.10
C ALA A 307 -7.27 -10.78 1.49
N LEU A 308 -6.01 -10.35 1.62
CA LEU A 308 -5.31 -10.30 2.92
C LEU A 308 -5.95 -9.29 3.87
N LEU A 309 -6.34 -8.10 3.39
CA LEU A 309 -7.00 -7.10 4.22
C LEU A 309 -8.43 -7.52 4.61
N LEU A 310 -9.16 -8.19 3.71
CA LEU A 310 -10.46 -8.79 4.06
C LEU A 310 -10.30 -9.89 5.12
N CYS A 311 -9.25 -10.71 5.01
CA CYS A 311 -8.92 -11.74 6.01
C CYS A 311 -8.57 -11.12 7.38
N ALA A 312 -7.96 -9.93 7.42
CA ALA A 312 -7.63 -9.22 8.65
C ALA A 312 -8.85 -8.68 9.41
N GLY A 313 -9.93 -8.29 8.71
CA GLY A 313 -11.06 -7.61 9.35
C GLY A 313 -12.39 -8.36 9.34
N TRP A 314 -12.60 -9.27 8.38
CA TRP A 314 -13.82 -10.06 8.30
C TRP A 314 -13.75 -11.31 9.20
N ASN A 315 -14.89 -12.00 9.31
CA ASN A 315 -15.03 -13.26 10.06
C ASN A 315 -14.64 -13.11 11.55
N ASN A 316 -15.24 -12.12 12.23
CA ASN A 316 -15.01 -11.89 13.66
C ASN A 316 -13.50 -11.81 14.00
N THR A 317 -12.80 -10.94 13.32
CA THR A 317 -11.37 -10.71 13.50
C THR A 317 -11.14 -9.25 13.89
N ALA A 318 -10.23 -8.99 14.84
CA ALA A 318 -9.78 -7.65 15.16
C ALA A 318 -8.72 -7.22 14.13
N TYR A 319 -9.06 -6.23 13.31
CA TYR A 319 -8.17 -5.82 12.22
C TYR A 319 -7.01 -4.93 12.65
N TYR A 320 -7.10 -4.29 13.82
CA TYR A 320 -6.02 -3.54 14.41
C TYR A 320 -5.89 -3.93 15.88
N PRO A 321 -5.14 -5.01 16.15
CA PRO A 321 -5.06 -5.55 17.49
C PRO A 321 -4.21 -4.69 18.41
N SER A 322 -4.56 -4.66 19.69
CA SER A 322 -3.71 -4.13 20.74
C SER A 322 -3.00 -5.28 21.46
N VAL A 323 -1.67 -5.16 21.56
CA VAL A 323 -0.86 -6.10 22.36
C VAL A 323 -0.64 -5.60 23.80
N ALA A 324 -0.92 -4.32 24.06
CA ALA A 324 -0.86 -3.75 25.41
C ALA A 324 -2.11 -4.09 26.23
N ASP A 325 -3.28 -4.10 25.61
CA ASP A 325 -4.56 -4.48 26.20
C ASP A 325 -5.45 -5.13 25.14
N LEU A 326 -5.65 -6.42 25.23
CA LEU A 326 -6.35 -7.21 24.22
C LEU A 326 -7.77 -6.68 23.94
N GLN A 327 -8.48 -6.18 24.96
CA GLN A 327 -9.84 -5.66 24.83
C GLN A 327 -9.90 -4.26 24.18
N SER A 328 -8.77 -3.58 24.09
CA SER A 328 -8.62 -2.34 23.34
C SER A 328 -8.46 -2.56 21.82
N SER A 329 -8.39 -3.80 21.35
CA SER A 329 -8.26 -4.13 19.93
C SER A 329 -9.42 -3.59 19.11
N LEU A 330 -9.10 -3.05 17.92
CA LEU A 330 -10.10 -2.47 17.04
C LEU A 330 -10.67 -3.51 16.09
N THR A 331 -11.99 -3.56 16.08
CA THR A 331 -12.81 -4.39 15.17
C THR A 331 -13.61 -3.50 14.25
N ILE A 332 -14.13 -4.04 13.16
CA ILE A 332 -15.05 -3.31 12.27
C ILE A 332 -16.23 -2.74 13.07
N ALA A 333 -16.76 -3.49 14.06
CA ALA A 333 -17.92 -3.09 14.81
C ALA A 333 -17.67 -1.99 15.85
N ASN A 334 -16.49 -2.00 16.52
CA ASN A 334 -16.22 -1.08 17.64
C ASN A 334 -15.53 0.22 17.24
N SER A 335 -15.00 0.30 16.01
CA SER A 335 -14.20 1.44 15.52
C SER A 335 -14.84 2.24 14.40
N CYS A 336 -15.97 1.78 13.85
CA CYS A 336 -16.65 2.44 12.74
C CYS A 336 -17.42 3.69 13.17
N SER A 337 -17.74 4.52 12.19
CA SER A 337 -18.55 5.72 12.33
C SER A 337 -20.02 5.40 12.56
N SER A 338 -20.85 6.43 12.81
CA SER A 338 -22.28 6.27 13.03
C SER A 338 -23.01 5.70 11.80
N PRO A 339 -24.19 5.03 11.98
CA PRO A 339 -24.99 4.55 10.86
C PRO A 339 -25.29 5.64 9.83
N PHE A 340 -25.66 6.82 10.30
CA PHE A 340 -25.95 7.98 9.44
C PHE A 340 -24.73 8.38 8.59
N THR A 341 -23.54 8.47 9.20
CA THR A 341 -22.32 8.82 8.49
C THR A 341 -21.99 7.80 7.41
N LEU A 342 -22.04 6.49 7.75
CA LEU A 342 -21.77 5.43 6.78
C LEU A 342 -22.76 5.41 5.62
N GLU A 343 -24.04 5.70 5.90
CA GLU A 343 -25.07 5.77 4.88
C GLU A 343 -24.84 6.94 3.91
N VAL A 344 -24.64 8.16 4.42
CA VAL A 344 -24.37 9.35 3.60
C VAL A 344 -23.11 9.15 2.75
N MET A 345 -22.06 8.62 3.35
CA MET A 345 -20.84 8.32 2.60
C MET A 345 -21.05 7.25 1.53
N SER A 346 -21.96 6.30 1.73
CA SER A 346 -22.27 5.28 0.73
C SER A 346 -22.91 5.89 -0.51
N TYR A 347 -23.74 6.92 -0.39
CA TYR A 347 -24.21 7.69 -1.54
C TYR A 347 -23.05 8.38 -2.29
N VAL A 348 -22.10 8.96 -1.55
CA VAL A 348 -20.93 9.58 -2.17
C VAL A 348 -20.04 8.55 -2.88
N SER A 349 -19.96 7.32 -2.35
CA SER A 349 -19.16 6.25 -2.94
C SER A 349 -19.66 5.81 -4.35
N ILE A 350 -20.90 6.13 -4.73
CA ILE A 350 -21.42 5.92 -6.09
C ILE A 350 -20.60 6.71 -7.13
N LEU A 351 -19.92 7.78 -6.72
CA LEU A 351 -19.04 8.54 -7.60
C LEU A 351 -17.70 7.84 -7.87
N VAL A 352 -17.31 6.87 -7.04
CA VAL A 352 -16.01 6.15 -7.17
C VAL A 352 -15.83 5.50 -8.55
N PRO A 353 -16.80 4.78 -9.13
CA PRO A 353 -16.67 4.24 -10.49
C PRO A 353 -16.39 5.31 -11.56
N PHE A 354 -16.97 6.49 -11.43
CA PHE A 354 -16.74 7.60 -12.37
C PHE A 354 -15.31 8.13 -12.24
N VAL A 355 -14.82 8.28 -11.02
CA VAL A 355 -13.43 8.70 -10.74
C VAL A 355 -12.45 7.65 -11.27
N LEU A 356 -12.71 6.37 -11.05
CA LEU A 356 -11.88 5.28 -11.58
C LEU A 356 -11.89 5.27 -13.12
N GLY A 357 -13.05 5.51 -13.75
CA GLY A 357 -13.16 5.67 -15.19
C GLY A 357 -12.33 6.84 -15.72
N TYR A 358 -12.35 7.98 -15.03
CA TYR A 358 -11.51 9.15 -15.36
C TYR A 358 -10.02 8.84 -15.19
N ILE A 359 -9.62 8.21 -14.09
CA ILE A 359 -8.23 7.79 -13.86
C ILE A 359 -7.77 6.84 -14.97
N PHE A 360 -8.59 5.86 -15.35
CA PHE A 360 -8.28 4.94 -16.44
C PHE A 360 -8.10 5.67 -17.77
N TYR A 361 -8.97 6.62 -18.07
CA TYR A 361 -8.87 7.46 -19.26
C TYR A 361 -7.59 8.30 -19.26
N ALA A 362 -7.30 9.00 -18.14
CA ALA A 362 -6.10 9.81 -17.99
C ALA A 362 -4.82 8.96 -18.07
N TRP A 363 -4.81 7.80 -17.44
CA TRP A 363 -3.69 6.85 -17.54
C TRP A 363 -3.43 6.42 -18.98
N ARG A 364 -4.49 6.02 -19.68
CA ARG A 364 -4.39 5.63 -21.09
C ARG A 364 -3.89 6.78 -21.96
N ALA A 365 -4.36 7.99 -21.74
CA ALA A 365 -3.93 9.17 -22.49
C ALA A 365 -2.42 9.45 -22.30
N LEU A 366 -1.92 9.32 -21.05
CA LEU A 366 -0.51 9.50 -20.72
C LEU A 366 0.39 8.41 -21.33
N ASP A 367 -0.12 7.19 -21.53
CA ASP A 367 0.64 6.03 -22.02
C ASP A 367 0.42 5.74 -23.51
N LEU A 368 -0.32 6.61 -24.24
CA LEU A 368 -0.54 6.46 -25.68
C LEU A 368 0.76 6.44 -26.47
N ARG A 369 1.74 7.22 -26.06
CA ARG A 369 3.09 7.22 -26.64
C ARG A 369 4.08 6.65 -25.63
N LYS A 370 4.95 5.77 -26.09
CA LYS A 370 6.05 5.24 -25.29
C LYS A 370 7.12 6.31 -25.15
N ILE A 371 7.75 6.34 -23.97
CA ILE A 371 8.85 7.23 -23.70
C ILE A 371 10.07 6.80 -24.52
N SER A 372 10.54 7.68 -25.40
CA SER A 372 11.71 7.48 -26.24
C SER A 372 12.80 8.51 -25.93
N GLY A 373 14.05 8.21 -26.37
CA GLY A 373 15.16 9.16 -26.24
C GLY A 373 14.93 10.44 -27.03
N GLU A 374 14.21 10.38 -28.18
CA GLU A 374 13.88 11.55 -29.00
C GLU A 374 12.92 12.49 -28.27
N GLU A 375 11.85 11.94 -27.66
CA GLU A 375 10.91 12.74 -26.86
C GLU A 375 11.62 13.51 -25.74
N MET A 376 12.66 12.91 -25.12
CA MET A 376 13.39 13.56 -24.03
C MET A 376 14.32 14.69 -24.47
N GLN A 377 14.59 14.82 -25.77
CA GLN A 377 15.45 15.86 -26.36
C GLN A 377 14.64 17.04 -26.92
N GLU A 378 13.34 16.88 -27.17
CA GLU A 378 12.46 17.95 -27.59
C GLU A 378 12.34 19.02 -26.51
N LYS A 379 12.50 20.31 -26.89
CA LYS A 379 12.55 21.45 -25.96
C LYS A 379 11.22 21.80 -25.30
N ASP A 380 10.10 21.34 -25.84
CA ASP A 380 8.73 21.67 -25.40
C ASP A 380 8.05 20.56 -24.58
N THR A 381 8.74 19.48 -24.28
CA THR A 381 8.17 18.43 -23.44
C THR A 381 8.23 18.81 -21.97
N HIS A 382 7.08 18.78 -21.30
CA HIS A 382 6.98 18.78 -19.83
C HIS A 382 7.56 17.44 -19.31
N ALA A 383 8.89 17.29 -19.37
CA ALA A 383 9.61 16.17 -18.81
C ALA A 383 10.03 16.49 -17.39
N TYR A 384 9.78 15.57 -16.48
CA TYR A 384 10.25 15.65 -15.09
C TYR A 384 11.78 15.55 -14.98
#